data_d1e1f9456938acf55b08ed34ceaa30a2
#
_entry.id   d1e1f9456938acf55b08ed34ceaa30a2
#
_cell.length_a   1.000
_cell.length_b   1.000
_cell.length_c   1.000
_cell.angle_alpha   90.00
_cell.angle_beta   90.00
_cell.angle_gamma   90.00
#
_symmetry.space_group_name_H-M   'P 1'
#
loop_
_entity.id
_entity.type
_entity.pdbx_description
1 polymer ?
#
loop_
_entity_poly.entity_id
_entity_poly.type
_entity_poly.pdbx_seq_one_letter_code
_entity_poly.pdbx_strand_id
1 'polypeptide(L)'
;SFVDDNSTYASSPSYSPIARTMPIEMDADGRLVLQGLLLTDGGSAVTEFGFLLSHSLFADFSTADAVVIEGALANDIFTATAEIPDFGDRLYCRAYATNAKGTNYGSHERFVVPDSVALVQAWWASTEEAEAGWRISSWFGTFRPYDNGWIYHTDLGWLYAQSDGVDGLWLWSEGHGWLWTN
;
A
#
# COMPACT_ATOMS: atom_id res chain seq x y z
N SER A 1 19.67 24.38 -61.19
CA SER A 1 19.70 23.06 -60.57
C SER A 1 19.46 23.24 -59.06
N PHE A 2 18.23 23.07 -58.65
CA PHE A 2 17.87 23.00 -57.21
C PHE A 2 18.22 21.58 -56.77
N VAL A 3 19.11 21.46 -55.81
CA VAL A 3 19.38 20.21 -55.13
C VAL A 3 18.35 20.14 -53.98
N ASP A 4 17.40 19.21 -54.11
CA ASP A 4 16.52 18.83 -53.00
C ASP A 4 17.40 18.23 -51.92
N ASP A 5 17.67 18.99 -50.88
CA ASP A 5 18.27 18.50 -49.65
C ASP A 5 17.16 17.72 -48.86
N ASN A 6 16.99 16.47 -49.24
CA ASN A 6 16.18 15.54 -48.49
C ASN A 6 16.95 15.10 -47.22
N SER A 7 17.17 16.05 -46.31
CA SER A 7 17.71 15.74 -45.03
C SER A 7 16.66 14.94 -44.25
N THR A 8 16.83 13.61 -44.33
CA THR A 8 16.15 12.71 -43.39
C THR A 8 16.59 13.11 -41.98
N TYR A 9 15.75 13.91 -41.30
CA TYR A 9 15.92 14.10 -39.88
C TYR A 9 15.90 12.74 -39.23
N ALA A 10 17.07 12.32 -38.73
CA ALA A 10 17.15 11.08 -37.95
C ALA A 10 16.15 11.22 -36.77
N SER A 11 15.22 10.29 -36.68
CA SER A 11 14.31 10.25 -35.57
C SER A 11 15.11 10.24 -34.26
N SER A 12 14.75 11.10 -33.32
CA SER A 12 15.40 11.11 -32.02
C SER A 12 15.41 9.70 -31.44
N PRO A 13 16.53 9.26 -30.83
CA PRO A 13 16.60 7.93 -30.26
C PRO A 13 15.52 7.77 -29.18
N SER A 14 14.75 6.70 -29.27
CA SER A 14 13.76 6.37 -28.26
C SER A 14 14.37 5.44 -27.20
N TYR A 15 13.95 5.61 -25.96
CA TYR A 15 14.40 4.88 -24.78
C TYR A 15 13.22 4.50 -23.89
N SER A 16 13.46 3.73 -22.82
CA SER A 16 12.43 3.39 -21.84
C SER A 16 11.88 4.64 -21.18
N PRO A 17 10.60 4.69 -20.79
CA PRO A 17 10.01 5.87 -20.15
C PRO A 17 10.71 6.15 -18.82
N ILE A 18 10.56 7.37 -18.32
CA ILE A 18 11.05 7.74 -16.98
C ILE A 18 9.85 8.10 -16.12
N ALA A 19 9.64 7.31 -15.08
CA ALA A 19 8.62 7.55 -14.06
C ALA A 19 9.28 7.92 -12.73
N ARG A 20 8.56 8.70 -11.94
CA ARG A 20 8.91 9.06 -10.57
C ARG A 20 7.83 8.55 -9.62
N THR A 21 8.24 7.88 -8.57
CA THR A 21 7.35 7.52 -7.46
C THR A 21 7.13 8.75 -6.59
N MET A 22 5.89 9.03 -6.25
CA MET A 22 5.52 10.08 -5.32
C MET A 22 5.32 9.48 -3.92
N PRO A 23 5.33 10.30 -2.85
CA PRO A 23 5.05 9.82 -1.51
C PRO A 23 3.73 9.05 -1.42
N ILE A 24 3.72 8.00 -0.62
CA ILE A 24 2.53 7.18 -0.38
C ILE A 24 1.69 7.89 0.67
N GLU A 25 0.41 8.04 0.38
CA GLU A 25 -0.58 8.55 1.31
C GLU A 25 -1.58 7.45 1.69
N MET A 26 -2.38 7.69 2.69
CA MET A 26 -3.47 6.80 3.10
C MET A 26 -4.78 7.58 3.10
N ASP A 27 -5.83 6.99 2.53
CA ASP A 27 -7.16 7.57 2.53
C ASP A 27 -7.89 7.35 3.88
N ALA A 28 -9.08 7.93 4.00
CA ALA A 28 -9.90 7.80 5.20
C ALA A 28 -10.40 6.38 5.48
N ASP A 29 -10.40 5.52 4.45
CA ASP A 29 -10.81 4.12 4.52
C ASP A 29 -9.62 3.19 4.85
N GLY A 30 -8.42 3.76 5.08
CA GLY A 30 -7.21 3.01 5.41
C GLY A 30 -6.51 2.37 4.20
N ARG A 31 -6.87 2.76 2.96
CA ARG A 31 -6.22 2.26 1.75
C ARG A 31 -5.07 3.16 1.34
N LEU A 32 -4.08 2.58 0.69
CA LEU A 32 -2.97 3.32 0.11
C LEU A 32 -3.44 4.14 -1.09
N VAL A 33 -3.03 5.39 -1.14
CA VAL A 33 -3.14 6.28 -2.29
C VAL A 33 -1.76 6.40 -2.91
N LEU A 34 -1.62 5.83 -4.10
CA LEU A 34 -0.36 5.75 -4.84
C LEU A 34 -0.38 6.76 -5.97
N GLN A 35 0.71 7.53 -6.10
CA GLN A 35 0.87 8.50 -7.17
C GLN A 35 2.23 8.34 -7.85
N GLY A 36 2.24 8.44 -9.17
CA GLY A 36 3.42 8.44 -10.00
C GLY A 36 3.36 9.57 -11.03
N LEU A 37 4.51 10.11 -11.38
CA LEU A 37 4.65 11.14 -12.41
C LEU A 37 5.44 10.54 -13.57
N LEU A 38 4.86 10.60 -14.77
CA LEU A 38 5.57 10.29 -16.02
C LEU A 38 6.38 11.52 -16.44
N LEU A 39 7.69 11.45 -16.28
CA LEU A 39 8.59 12.57 -16.65
C LEU A 39 8.83 12.63 -18.16
N THR A 40 8.82 11.48 -18.83
CA THR A 40 8.91 11.36 -20.28
C THR A 40 8.46 9.96 -20.72
N ASP A 41 7.86 9.89 -21.90
CA ASP A 41 7.52 8.65 -22.57
C ASP A 41 8.73 7.98 -23.29
N GLY A 42 9.89 8.66 -23.31
CA GLY A 42 11.10 8.19 -23.98
C GLY A 42 11.01 8.24 -25.51
N GLY A 43 10.11 9.02 -26.07
CA GLY A 43 9.88 9.10 -27.54
C GLY A 43 9.15 7.89 -28.12
N SER A 44 8.43 7.14 -27.29
CA SER A 44 7.58 6.01 -27.68
C SER A 44 6.40 5.92 -26.73
N ALA A 45 5.21 5.66 -27.25
CA ALA A 45 3.99 5.59 -26.44
C ALA A 45 4.13 4.62 -25.27
N VAL A 46 3.73 5.07 -24.09
CA VAL A 46 3.66 4.22 -22.88
C VAL A 46 2.47 3.29 -23.01
N THR A 47 2.72 1.99 -22.82
CA THR A 47 1.72 0.92 -22.94
C THR A 47 1.21 0.43 -21.59
N GLU A 48 2.06 0.52 -20.54
CA GLU A 48 1.71 0.09 -19.19
C GLU A 48 2.34 1.04 -18.18
N PHE A 49 1.65 1.28 -17.10
CA PHE A 49 2.13 2.05 -15.97
C PHE A 49 1.37 1.66 -14.69
N GLY A 50 2.01 1.84 -13.56
CA GLY A 50 1.44 1.48 -12.28
C GLY A 50 2.48 1.47 -11.17
N PHE A 51 2.27 0.58 -10.21
CA PHE A 51 3.05 0.51 -8.98
C PHE A 51 3.38 -0.93 -8.63
N LEU A 52 4.53 -1.12 -8.04
CA LEU A 52 4.92 -2.36 -7.37
C LEU A 52 4.95 -2.10 -5.87
N LEU A 53 4.19 -2.89 -5.12
CA LEU A 53 4.22 -2.94 -3.67
C LEU A 53 4.98 -4.18 -3.23
N SER A 54 5.94 -4.06 -2.32
CA SER A 54 6.77 -5.17 -1.83
C SER A 54 7.39 -4.82 -0.49
N HIS A 55 7.83 -5.80 0.27
CA HIS A 55 8.74 -5.57 1.40
C HIS A 55 10.21 -5.41 0.95
N SER A 56 10.50 -5.62 -0.33
CA SER A 56 11.82 -5.42 -0.93
C SER A 56 12.04 -4.00 -1.43
N LEU A 57 13.20 -3.42 -1.11
CA LEU A 57 13.54 -2.04 -1.44
C LEU A 57 13.59 -1.78 -2.96
N PHE A 58 14.03 -2.75 -3.75
CA PHE A 58 14.27 -2.64 -5.19
C PHE A 58 13.40 -3.60 -5.99
N ALA A 59 12.15 -3.76 -5.58
CA ALA A 59 11.21 -4.62 -6.30
C ALA A 59 11.12 -4.27 -7.79
N ASP A 60 11.04 -5.31 -8.60
CA ASP A 60 10.73 -5.30 -10.02
C ASP A 60 9.74 -6.42 -10.34
N PHE A 61 9.37 -6.62 -11.59
CA PHE A 61 8.43 -7.69 -11.97
C PHE A 61 8.92 -9.12 -11.70
N SER A 62 10.22 -9.32 -11.43
CA SER A 62 10.77 -10.62 -11.05
C SER A 62 10.76 -10.87 -9.54
N THR A 63 10.44 -9.87 -8.74
CA THR A 63 10.41 -9.96 -7.28
C THR A 63 9.20 -10.80 -6.85
N ALA A 64 9.46 -11.90 -6.14
CA ALA A 64 8.47 -12.95 -5.88
C ALA A 64 7.26 -12.49 -5.04
N ASP A 65 7.44 -11.48 -4.17
CA ASP A 65 6.41 -10.91 -3.31
C ASP A 65 5.83 -9.59 -3.86
N ALA A 66 6.26 -9.15 -5.05
CA ALA A 66 5.77 -7.90 -5.60
C ALA A 66 4.30 -8.00 -6.02
N VAL A 67 3.49 -7.12 -5.46
CA VAL A 67 2.09 -6.93 -5.87
C VAL A 67 2.05 -5.81 -6.90
N VAL A 68 1.54 -6.11 -8.09
CA VAL A 68 1.41 -5.17 -9.21
C VAL A 68 0.06 -4.48 -9.11
N ILE A 69 0.07 -3.16 -9.08
CA ILE A 69 -1.14 -2.33 -9.08
C ILE A 69 -1.15 -1.49 -10.35
N GLU A 70 -2.15 -1.68 -11.19
CA GLU A 70 -2.35 -0.87 -12.39
C GLU A 70 -2.76 0.55 -12.04
N GLY A 71 -2.20 1.53 -12.74
CA GLY A 71 -2.50 2.93 -12.55
C GLY A 71 -3.52 3.46 -13.56
N ALA A 72 -4.16 4.58 -13.24
CA ALA A 72 -4.96 5.37 -14.17
C ALA A 72 -4.23 6.69 -14.47
N LEU A 73 -3.94 6.95 -15.76
CA LEU A 73 -3.16 8.13 -16.20
C LEU A 73 -4.08 9.30 -16.50
N ALA A 74 -3.75 10.45 -15.93
CA ALA A 74 -4.33 11.74 -16.27
C ALA A 74 -3.26 12.85 -16.20
N ASN A 75 -3.00 13.55 -17.31
CA ASN A 75 -2.05 14.66 -17.37
C ASN A 75 -0.65 14.33 -16.81
N ASP A 76 -0.05 13.25 -17.29
CA ASP A 76 1.26 12.72 -16.85
C ASP A 76 1.34 12.23 -15.40
N ILE A 77 0.25 12.33 -14.64
CA ILE A 77 0.12 11.74 -13.31
C ILE A 77 -0.70 10.46 -13.43
N PHE A 78 -0.18 9.37 -12.92
CA PHE A 78 -0.94 8.13 -12.77
C PHE A 78 -1.16 7.83 -11.29
N THR A 79 -2.36 7.36 -10.98
CA THR A 79 -2.81 7.13 -9.61
C THR A 79 -3.43 5.74 -9.49
N ALA A 80 -3.33 5.18 -8.31
CA ALA A 80 -4.04 3.97 -7.94
C ALA A 80 -4.38 4.00 -6.45
N THR A 81 -5.36 3.21 -6.06
CA THR A 81 -5.63 2.88 -4.66
C THR A 81 -5.45 1.39 -4.46
N ALA A 82 -4.90 0.99 -3.33
CA ALA A 82 -4.68 -0.40 -3.00
C ALA A 82 -4.95 -0.66 -1.52
N GLU A 83 -5.40 -1.87 -1.22
CA GLU A 83 -5.35 -2.37 0.15
C GLU A 83 -3.89 -2.51 0.58
N ILE A 84 -3.63 -2.40 1.89
CA ILE A 84 -2.30 -2.62 2.43
C ILE A 84 -2.01 -4.12 2.38
N PRO A 85 -1.01 -4.57 1.61
CA PRO A 85 -0.62 -5.97 1.62
C PRO A 85 -0.06 -6.36 2.99
N ASP A 86 -0.21 -7.64 3.35
CA ASP A 86 0.36 -8.19 4.60
C ASP A 86 1.88 -8.41 4.48
N PHE A 87 2.61 -7.31 4.46
CA PHE A 87 4.09 -7.29 4.42
C PHE A 87 4.71 -6.92 5.78
N GLY A 88 3.93 -6.94 6.86
CA GLY A 88 4.36 -6.49 8.17
C GLY A 88 4.43 -4.95 8.28
N ASP A 89 5.39 -4.44 9.05
CA ASP A 89 5.51 -3.03 9.39
C ASP A 89 6.15 -2.15 8.30
N ARG A 90 6.63 -2.76 7.21
CA ARG A 90 7.39 -2.07 6.15
C ARG A 90 6.88 -2.39 4.78
N LEU A 91 6.48 -1.36 4.09
CA LEU A 91 6.04 -1.42 2.71
C LEU A 91 6.88 -0.47 1.86
N TYR A 92 7.32 -0.94 0.71
CA TYR A 92 7.95 -0.11 -0.31
C TYR A 92 7.08 -0.08 -1.55
N CYS A 93 7.00 1.09 -2.16
CA CYS A 93 6.33 1.31 -3.43
C CYS A 93 7.33 1.80 -4.47
N ARG A 94 7.21 1.31 -5.69
CA ARG A 94 7.90 1.83 -6.87
C ARG A 94 6.91 2.03 -8.00
N ALA A 95 6.86 3.23 -8.54
CA ALA A 95 6.17 3.47 -9.80
C ALA A 95 6.92 2.80 -10.95
N TYR A 96 6.20 2.31 -11.95
CA TYR A 96 6.79 1.79 -13.20
C TYR A 96 6.07 2.35 -14.42
N ALA A 97 6.77 2.42 -15.53
CA ALA A 97 6.19 2.69 -16.84
C ALA A 97 6.92 1.86 -17.90
N THR A 98 6.17 1.38 -18.91
CA THR A 98 6.64 0.51 -19.97
C THR A 98 6.30 1.11 -21.32
N ASN A 99 7.23 1.06 -22.26
CA ASN A 99 7.00 1.33 -23.67
C ASN A 99 7.67 0.24 -24.53
N ALA A 100 7.67 0.39 -25.86
CA ALA A 100 8.30 -0.55 -26.79
C ALA A 100 9.82 -0.75 -26.56
N LYS A 101 10.48 0.08 -25.75
CA LYS A 101 11.91 0.00 -25.45
C LYS A 101 12.20 -0.67 -24.12
N GLY A 102 11.17 -0.92 -23.30
CA GLY A 102 11.26 -1.61 -22.03
C GLY A 102 10.60 -0.88 -20.89
N THR A 103 10.71 -1.48 -19.73
CA THR A 103 10.19 -0.95 -18.44
C THR A 103 11.27 -0.19 -17.70
N ASN A 104 10.88 0.90 -17.09
CA ASN A 104 11.71 1.62 -16.12
C ASN A 104 10.92 1.82 -14.82
N TYR A 105 11.65 1.86 -13.72
CA TYR A 105 11.09 1.97 -12.37
C TYR A 105 11.55 3.28 -11.72
N GLY A 106 10.65 3.95 -11.04
CA GLY A 106 10.96 5.10 -10.20
C GLY A 106 11.82 4.74 -8.99
N SER A 107 12.18 5.74 -8.20
CA SER A 107 12.74 5.53 -6.85
C SER A 107 11.75 4.75 -6.00
N HIS A 108 12.25 4.06 -4.98
CA HIS A 108 11.38 3.49 -3.96
C HIS A 108 10.92 4.57 -2.99
N GLU A 109 9.66 4.49 -2.59
CA GLU A 109 9.11 5.21 -1.45
C GLU A 109 8.79 4.20 -0.35
N ARG A 110 9.11 4.57 0.88
CA ARG A 110 8.82 3.73 2.05
C ARG A 110 7.56 4.23 2.72
N PHE A 111 6.69 3.29 3.02
CA PHE A 111 5.53 3.52 3.87
C PHE A 111 5.68 2.68 5.15
N VAL A 112 5.53 3.32 6.28
CA VAL A 112 5.41 2.61 7.56
C VAL A 112 3.93 2.48 7.82
N VAL A 113 3.44 1.26 7.84
CA VAL A 113 2.04 0.99 8.17
C VAL A 113 1.80 1.48 9.60
N PRO A 114 0.93 2.47 9.82
CA PRO A 114 0.65 2.92 11.17
C PRO A 114 0.07 1.77 12.00
N ASP A 115 0.47 1.67 13.24
CA ASP A 115 -0.08 0.68 14.19
C ASP A 115 -1.63 0.77 14.26
N SER A 116 -2.18 1.98 14.03
CA SER A 116 -3.63 2.21 13.96
C SER A 116 -4.30 1.54 12.75
N VAL A 117 -3.58 1.28 11.65
CA VAL A 117 -4.15 0.58 10.47
C VAL A 117 -4.10 -0.94 10.68
N ALA A 118 -3.05 -1.45 11.26
CA ALA A 118 -3.06 -2.82 11.79
C ALA A 118 -4.20 -3.05 12.80
N LEU A 119 -4.64 -1.97 13.47
CA LEU A 119 -5.77 -1.95 14.39
C LEU A 119 -7.13 -1.76 13.70
N VAL A 120 -7.19 -1.15 12.50
CA VAL A 120 -8.46 -0.95 11.74
C VAL A 120 -8.86 -2.21 10.97
N GLN A 121 -7.92 -3.06 10.57
CA GLN A 121 -8.21 -4.47 10.24
C GLN A 121 -8.39 -5.34 11.48
N ALA A 122 -8.53 -4.70 12.64
CA ALA A 122 -8.71 -5.36 13.89
C ALA A 122 -9.96 -6.25 13.84
N TRP A 123 -9.84 -7.41 14.41
CA TRP A 123 -10.89 -8.40 14.60
C TRP A 123 -12.24 -7.80 15.08
N TRP A 124 -12.23 -6.62 15.68
CA TRP A 124 -13.45 -5.92 16.13
C TRP A 124 -14.11 -5.06 15.05
N ALA A 125 -13.52 -4.89 13.87
CA ALA A 125 -14.13 -4.05 12.82
C ALA A 125 -15.52 -4.55 12.40
N SER A 126 -15.75 -5.86 12.48
CA SER A 126 -17.04 -6.51 12.22
C SER A 126 -17.98 -6.60 13.43
N THR A 127 -17.57 -6.09 14.61
CA THR A 127 -18.42 -6.13 15.82
C THR A 127 -19.41 -4.96 15.85
N GLU A 128 -20.53 -5.15 16.54
CA GLU A 128 -21.55 -4.12 16.69
C GLU A 128 -21.00 -2.91 17.46
N GLU A 129 -21.21 -1.72 16.93
CA GLU A 129 -20.83 -0.48 17.58
C GLU A 129 -21.94 -0.02 18.54
N ALA A 130 -21.57 0.26 19.79
CA ALA A 130 -22.41 0.82 20.82
C ALA A 130 -22.03 2.28 21.12
N GLU A 131 -22.76 2.94 22.03
CA GLU A 131 -22.52 4.34 22.37
C GLU A 131 -21.09 4.60 22.88
N ALA A 132 -20.59 5.80 22.62
CA ALA A 132 -19.29 6.31 23.11
C ALA A 132 -18.07 5.46 22.75
N GLY A 133 -18.09 4.78 21.58
CA GLY A 133 -16.98 3.99 21.08
C GLY A 133 -16.84 2.60 21.74
N TRP A 134 -17.85 2.16 22.45
CA TRP A 134 -17.95 0.78 22.90
C TRP A 134 -18.34 -0.14 21.75
N ARG A 135 -17.97 -1.42 21.87
CA ARG A 135 -18.29 -2.47 20.91
C ARG A 135 -18.82 -3.71 21.62
N ILE A 136 -19.65 -4.45 20.92
CA ILE A 136 -20.28 -5.68 21.42
C ILE A 136 -19.90 -6.82 20.48
N SER A 137 -19.29 -7.84 21.04
CA SER A 137 -18.97 -9.10 20.35
C SER A 137 -19.74 -10.25 21.01
N SER A 138 -20.30 -11.14 20.20
CA SER A 138 -21.06 -12.31 20.68
C SER A 138 -20.18 -13.31 21.44
N TRP A 139 -18.88 -13.37 21.13
CA TRP A 139 -17.94 -14.31 21.74
C TRP A 139 -17.02 -13.65 22.79
N PHE A 140 -16.72 -12.36 22.61
CA PHE A 140 -15.78 -11.64 23.48
C PHE A 140 -16.46 -10.74 24.52
N GLY A 141 -17.74 -10.37 24.31
CA GLY A 141 -18.46 -9.49 25.22
C GLY A 141 -18.36 -8.01 24.85
N THR A 142 -18.47 -7.13 25.85
CA THR A 142 -18.49 -5.69 25.66
C THR A 142 -17.14 -5.08 26.01
N PHE A 143 -16.59 -4.31 25.09
CA PHE A 143 -15.26 -3.71 25.22
C PHE A 143 -15.18 -2.36 24.49
N ARG A 144 -14.18 -1.57 24.85
CA ARG A 144 -13.86 -0.31 24.18
C ARG A 144 -12.43 -0.37 23.65
N PRO A 145 -12.23 -0.30 22.33
CA PRO A 145 -10.90 -0.26 21.73
C PRO A 145 -10.30 1.15 21.81
N TYR A 146 -8.97 1.22 21.79
CA TYR A 146 -8.15 2.43 21.74
C TYR A 146 -7.12 2.31 20.63
N ASP A 147 -6.66 3.44 20.09
CA ASP A 147 -5.80 3.52 18.89
C ASP A 147 -4.40 2.88 19.04
N ASN A 148 -4.03 2.45 20.23
CA ASN A 148 -2.71 1.91 20.55
C ASN A 148 -2.70 0.39 20.84
N GLY A 149 -3.75 -0.34 20.44
CA GLY A 149 -3.88 -1.78 20.70
C GLY A 149 -4.43 -2.15 22.06
N TRP A 150 -4.59 -1.21 22.94
CA TRP A 150 -5.26 -1.43 24.22
C TRP A 150 -6.77 -1.46 24.04
N ILE A 151 -7.41 -2.32 24.80
CA ILE A 151 -8.86 -2.39 24.93
C ILE A 151 -9.23 -2.40 26.40
N TYR A 152 -10.39 -1.84 26.72
CA TYR A 152 -10.98 -1.98 28.04
C TYR A 152 -12.20 -2.88 27.94
N HIS A 153 -12.14 -4.05 28.56
CA HIS A 153 -13.23 -5.02 28.59
C HIS A 153 -14.03 -4.87 29.89
N THR A 154 -15.34 -4.96 29.81
CA THR A 154 -16.22 -4.74 30.98
C THR A 154 -15.91 -5.67 32.15
N ASP A 155 -15.58 -6.93 31.89
CA ASP A 155 -15.35 -7.94 32.91
C ASP A 155 -13.86 -8.22 33.17
N LEU A 156 -13.00 -8.03 32.15
CA LEU A 156 -11.58 -8.36 32.22
C LEU A 156 -10.65 -7.17 32.46
N GLY A 157 -11.20 -5.95 32.41
CA GLY A 157 -10.42 -4.73 32.56
C GLY A 157 -9.53 -4.42 31.36
N TRP A 158 -8.35 -3.87 31.60
CA TRP A 158 -7.40 -3.49 30.56
C TRP A 158 -6.70 -4.71 29.96
N LEU A 159 -6.77 -4.81 28.65
CA LEU A 159 -6.10 -5.84 27.84
C LEU A 159 -5.34 -5.17 26.70
N TYR A 160 -4.20 -5.74 26.33
CA TYR A 160 -3.56 -5.42 25.07
C TYR A 160 -3.89 -6.51 24.08
N ALA A 161 -4.42 -6.14 22.91
CA ALA A 161 -4.90 -7.09 21.91
C ALA A 161 -4.04 -7.02 20.65
N GLN A 162 -3.60 -8.17 20.15
CA GLN A 162 -2.81 -8.30 18.93
C GLN A 162 -3.34 -9.48 18.11
N SER A 163 -3.67 -9.24 16.84
CA SER A 163 -4.01 -10.29 15.89
C SER A 163 -2.80 -11.18 15.62
N ASP A 164 -3.02 -12.48 15.40
CA ASP A 164 -1.98 -13.43 14.94
C ASP A 164 -1.82 -13.42 13.42
N GLY A 165 -2.57 -12.55 12.71
CA GLY A 165 -2.52 -12.42 11.26
C GLY A 165 -3.37 -13.46 10.49
N VAL A 166 -4.08 -14.34 11.19
CA VAL A 166 -5.01 -15.31 10.60
C VAL A 166 -6.40 -15.12 11.21
N ASP A 167 -6.81 -15.96 12.13
CA ASP A 167 -8.13 -15.87 12.77
C ASP A 167 -8.02 -15.78 14.31
N GLY A 168 -6.80 -15.76 14.83
CA GLY A 168 -6.52 -15.77 16.26
C GLY A 168 -6.21 -14.38 16.82
N LEU A 169 -6.41 -14.28 18.12
CA LEU A 169 -6.16 -13.07 18.89
C LEU A 169 -5.28 -13.39 20.09
N TRP A 170 -4.18 -12.66 20.21
CA TRP A 170 -3.37 -12.63 21.42
C TRP A 170 -3.87 -11.51 22.33
N LEU A 171 -4.14 -11.84 23.57
CA LEU A 171 -4.56 -10.92 24.62
C LEU A 171 -3.54 -10.94 25.73
N TRP A 172 -3.08 -9.79 26.15
CA TRP A 172 -2.21 -9.66 27.30
C TRP A 172 -2.90 -8.89 28.43
N SER A 173 -2.76 -9.36 29.66
CA SER A 173 -3.15 -8.63 30.86
C SER A 173 -2.07 -8.72 31.93
N GLU A 174 -2.03 -7.75 32.83
CA GLU A 174 -1.03 -7.66 33.89
C GLU A 174 -1.07 -8.89 34.84
N GLY A 175 -2.23 -9.49 35.03
CA GLY A 175 -2.38 -10.62 35.97
C GLY A 175 -2.18 -12.01 35.34
N HIS A 176 -2.29 -12.15 34.01
CA HIS A 176 -2.33 -13.46 33.34
C HIS A 176 -1.26 -13.61 32.25
N GLY A 177 -0.57 -12.53 31.86
CA GLY A 177 0.35 -12.55 30.73
C GLY A 177 -0.38 -12.68 29.39
N TRP A 178 0.24 -13.35 28.42
CA TRP A 178 -0.34 -13.58 27.10
C TRP A 178 -1.28 -14.77 27.09
N LEU A 179 -2.47 -14.57 26.58
CA LEU A 179 -3.49 -15.58 26.31
C LEU A 179 -3.82 -15.54 24.81
N TRP A 180 -4.03 -16.71 24.23
CA TRP A 180 -4.45 -16.84 22.84
C TRP A 180 -5.88 -17.37 22.75
N THR A 181 -6.65 -16.84 21.80
CA THR A 181 -8.03 -17.26 21.51
C THR A 181 -8.31 -17.18 20.01
N ASN A 182 -9.22 -17.99 19.51
CA ASN A 182 -9.72 -18.02 18.13
C ASN A 182 -11.26 -18.15 18.13
#